data_9be0cfbdeda856d7d9b2e0201c8b8884
#
_entry.id   9be0cfbdeda856d7d9b2e0201c8b8884
#
_cell.length_a   1.000
_cell.length_b   1.000
_cell.length_c   1.000
_cell.angle_alpha   90.00
_cell.angle_beta   90.00
_cell.angle_gamma   90.00
#
_symmetry.space_group_name_H-M   'P 1'
#
loop_
_entity.id
_entity.type
_entity.pdbx_description
1 polymer ?
#
loop_
_entity_poly.entity_id
_entity_poly.type
_entity_poly.pdbx_seq_one_letter_code
_entity_poly.pdbx_strand_id
1 'polypeptide(L)'
;MTDAGIDAARLYPRIAPRGAAGVRLMVLVPQPEEQDRTALLEGPQGRLLANILAAMELDESQTYIAAALPCYTPMADLGALAAGGMDAVTAHHISLVAPEQLLVFGTGLGAMLGQEQEQPLREINQAAGKVRVMMSETLDALIEMPRLKARFWRRWMEWSALQ
;
A
#
# COMPACT_ATOMS: atom_id res chain seq x y z
N MET A 1 9.76 22.46 -15.82
CA MET A 1 9.48 22.00 -14.46
C MET A 1 9.40 23.22 -13.54
N THR A 2 8.37 23.31 -12.76
CA THR A 2 8.17 24.44 -11.88
C THR A 2 9.02 24.33 -10.62
N ASP A 3 9.32 25.48 -9.99
CA ASP A 3 10.07 25.51 -8.73
C ASP A 3 9.40 24.67 -7.63
N ALA A 4 8.08 24.54 -7.66
CA ALA A 4 7.33 23.72 -6.71
C ALA A 4 7.71 22.24 -6.74
N GLY A 5 8.02 21.70 -7.92
CA GLY A 5 8.48 20.31 -8.04
C GLY A 5 9.87 20.09 -7.44
N ILE A 6 10.74 21.07 -7.56
CA ILE A 6 12.09 21.00 -6.99
C ILE A 6 12.02 21.09 -5.46
N ASP A 7 11.19 21.99 -4.93
CA ASP A 7 11.03 22.18 -3.50
C ASP A 7 10.40 20.95 -2.84
N ALA A 8 9.41 20.34 -3.47
CA ALA A 8 8.81 19.11 -2.94
C ALA A 8 9.84 17.96 -2.87
N ALA A 9 10.71 17.84 -3.86
CA ALA A 9 11.75 16.82 -3.87
C ALA A 9 12.81 17.05 -2.78
N ARG A 10 13.03 18.30 -2.35
CA ARG A 10 13.93 18.63 -1.24
C ARG A 10 13.30 18.37 0.12
N LEU A 11 12.00 18.67 0.26
CA LEU A 11 11.27 18.52 1.52
C LEU A 11 10.93 17.06 1.80
N TYR A 12 10.59 16.30 0.77
CA TYR A 12 10.11 14.93 0.91
C TYR A 12 10.94 14.00 0.01
N PRO A 13 11.90 13.30 0.60
CA PRO A 13 12.78 12.43 -0.17
C PRO A 13 12.04 11.22 -0.73
N ARG A 14 12.61 10.65 -1.78
CA ARG A 14 12.13 9.37 -2.31
C ARG A 14 12.50 8.27 -1.34
N ILE A 15 11.53 7.44 -0.99
CA ILE A 15 11.70 6.35 -0.04
C ILE A 15 11.52 5.03 -0.76
N ALA A 16 12.52 4.16 -0.66
CA ALA A 16 12.47 2.86 -1.28
C ALA A 16 11.53 1.91 -0.53
N PRO A 17 10.94 0.92 -1.21
CA PRO A 17 10.18 -0.12 -0.53
C PRO A 17 11.08 -0.99 0.34
N ARG A 18 10.47 -1.75 1.26
CA ARG A 18 11.18 -2.65 2.17
C ARG A 18 10.79 -4.09 1.90
N GLY A 19 11.76 -4.97 1.83
CA GLY A 19 11.55 -6.40 1.70
C GLY A 19 12.20 -6.99 0.46
N ALA A 20 11.92 -8.27 0.21
CA ALA A 20 12.43 -9.01 -0.93
C ALA A 20 11.28 -9.51 -1.79
N ALA A 21 11.56 -9.80 -3.07
CA ALA A 21 10.57 -10.37 -3.98
C ALA A 21 10.25 -11.82 -3.60
N GLY A 22 9.12 -12.32 -4.09
CA GLY A 22 8.70 -13.69 -3.87
C GLY A 22 8.14 -13.95 -2.48
N VAL A 23 7.68 -12.92 -1.79
CA VAL A 23 7.14 -13.03 -0.44
C VAL A 23 5.67 -13.44 -0.45
N ARG A 24 5.18 -13.88 0.69
CA ARG A 24 3.79 -14.28 0.86
C ARG A 24 2.85 -13.08 0.77
N LEU A 25 3.18 -11.97 1.43
CA LEU A 25 2.32 -10.79 1.52
C LEU A 25 3.05 -9.54 1.06
N MET A 26 2.45 -8.81 0.13
CA MET A 26 2.85 -7.45 -0.21
C MET A 26 1.86 -6.47 0.43
N VAL A 27 2.39 -5.46 1.09
CA VAL A 27 1.59 -4.35 1.65
C VAL A 27 1.80 -3.12 0.77
N LEU A 28 0.71 -2.53 0.31
CA LEU A 28 0.74 -1.32 -0.50
C LEU A 28 0.05 -0.18 0.24
N VAL A 29 0.76 0.93 0.40
CA VAL A 29 0.23 2.16 0.99
C VAL A 29 0.27 3.26 -0.07
N PRO A 30 -0.51 4.35 0.08
CA PRO A 30 -0.53 5.41 -0.93
C PRO A 30 0.83 6.10 -1.10
N GLN A 31 1.50 6.38 -0.01
CA GLN A 31 2.73 7.17 -0.01
C GLN A 31 3.48 6.99 1.30
N PRO A 32 4.78 7.38 1.37
CA PRO A 32 5.51 7.40 2.63
C PRO A 32 4.84 8.32 3.65
N GLU A 33 5.17 8.17 4.92
CA GLU A 33 4.77 9.14 5.95
C GLU A 33 5.53 10.45 5.74
N GLU A 34 4.92 11.55 6.16
CA GLU A 34 5.52 12.88 5.99
C GLU A 34 6.92 12.95 6.63
N GLN A 35 7.12 12.29 7.76
CA GLN A 35 8.38 12.29 8.49
C GLN A 35 9.40 11.27 7.98
N ASP A 36 9.03 10.40 7.05
CA ASP A 36 9.97 9.40 6.52
C ASP A 36 11.16 10.08 5.84
N ARG A 37 12.37 9.61 6.14
CA ARG A 37 13.60 10.15 5.58
C ARG A 37 14.47 9.09 4.93
N THR A 38 14.63 7.94 5.58
CA THR A 38 15.51 6.86 5.12
C THR A 38 14.82 5.55 4.89
N ALA A 39 13.74 5.28 5.61
CA ALA A 39 12.97 4.04 5.46
C ALA A 39 11.48 4.33 5.39
N LEU A 40 10.77 3.47 4.69
CA LEU A 40 9.32 3.59 4.52
C LEU A 40 8.62 3.28 5.84
N LEU A 41 7.67 4.14 6.21
CA LEU A 41 6.83 4.01 7.39
C LEU A 41 7.64 3.91 8.70
N GLU A 42 8.45 4.93 8.95
CA GLU A 42 9.23 5.02 10.20
C GLU A 42 8.42 5.54 11.38
N GLY A 43 7.24 6.10 11.16
CA GLY A 43 6.43 6.76 12.18
C GLY A 43 5.24 5.93 12.65
N PRO A 44 4.14 6.61 13.06
CA PRO A 44 2.98 5.96 13.64
C PRO A 44 2.32 4.92 12.74
N GLN A 45 2.25 5.17 11.43
CA GLN A 45 1.68 4.21 10.49
C GLN A 45 2.49 2.91 10.47
N GLY A 46 3.81 3.02 10.48
CA GLY A 46 4.68 1.85 10.51
C GLY A 46 4.56 1.05 11.80
N ARG A 47 4.39 1.75 12.93
CA ARG A 47 4.16 1.06 14.21
C ARG A 47 2.85 0.29 14.21
N LEU A 48 1.78 0.89 13.68
CA LEU A 48 0.51 0.18 13.55
C LEU A 48 0.64 -1.03 12.61
N LEU A 49 1.29 -0.84 11.46
CA LEU A 49 1.49 -1.93 10.52
C LEU A 49 2.30 -3.07 11.13
N ALA A 50 3.35 -2.77 11.88
CA ALA A 50 4.14 -3.79 12.57
C ALA A 50 3.28 -4.59 13.55
N ASN A 51 2.40 -3.91 14.29
CA ASN A 51 1.47 -4.57 15.20
C ASN A 51 0.46 -5.44 14.47
N ILE A 52 -0.04 -4.96 13.32
CA ILE A 52 -0.97 -5.73 12.48
C ILE A 52 -0.29 -7.01 11.97
N LEU A 53 0.93 -6.89 11.45
CA LEU A 53 1.66 -8.05 10.92
C LEU A 53 1.99 -9.05 12.04
N ALA A 54 2.36 -8.58 13.21
CA ALA A 54 2.60 -9.45 14.36
C ALA A 54 1.32 -10.22 14.75
N ALA A 55 0.17 -9.55 14.74
CA ALA A 55 -1.11 -10.18 15.03
C ALA A 55 -1.54 -11.20 13.96
N MET A 56 -1.06 -11.02 12.73
CA MET A 56 -1.26 -11.98 11.64
C MET A 56 -0.25 -13.14 11.68
N GLU A 57 0.66 -13.12 12.62
CA GLU A 57 1.75 -14.10 12.76
C GLU A 57 2.71 -14.09 11.56
N LEU A 58 2.90 -12.91 10.98
CA LEU A 58 3.85 -12.69 9.88
C LEU A 58 5.02 -11.86 10.36
N ASP A 59 6.23 -12.25 10.01
CA ASP A 59 7.41 -11.44 10.27
C ASP A 59 7.82 -10.64 9.02
N GLU A 60 8.79 -9.75 9.18
CA GLU A 60 9.22 -8.89 8.08
C GLU A 60 9.83 -9.66 6.91
N SER A 61 10.39 -10.86 7.15
CA SER A 61 10.96 -11.68 6.08
C SER A 61 9.90 -12.23 5.14
N GLN A 62 8.65 -12.27 5.57
CA GLN A 62 7.52 -12.79 4.81
C GLN A 62 6.70 -11.68 4.13
N THR A 63 7.13 -10.42 4.28
CA THR A 63 6.37 -9.27 3.81
C THR A 63 7.23 -8.35 2.97
N TYR A 64 6.58 -7.66 2.02
CA TYR A 64 7.17 -6.60 1.22
C TYR A 64 6.29 -5.36 1.36
N ILE A 65 6.85 -4.25 1.77
CA ILE A 65 6.09 -3.01 2.03
C ILE A 65 6.49 -1.97 1.00
N ALA A 66 5.50 -1.47 0.25
CA ALA A 66 5.70 -0.51 -0.82
C ALA A 66 4.70 0.62 -0.76
N ALA A 67 5.08 1.77 -1.30
CA ALA A 67 4.20 2.91 -1.50
C ALA A 67 3.92 3.09 -2.99
N ALA A 68 2.68 3.45 -3.33
CA ALA A 68 2.32 3.73 -4.72
C ALA A 68 3.05 4.96 -5.24
N LEU A 69 3.22 5.99 -4.40
CA LEU A 69 3.98 7.18 -4.73
C LEU A 69 5.37 7.10 -4.10
N PRO A 70 6.42 7.53 -4.81
CA PRO A 70 7.80 7.37 -4.33
C PRO A 70 8.18 8.32 -3.19
N CYS A 71 7.41 9.38 -2.97
CA CYS A 71 7.66 10.34 -1.90
C CYS A 71 6.33 10.85 -1.35
N TYR A 72 6.38 11.43 -0.13
CA TYR A 72 5.20 12.07 0.44
C TYR A 72 4.74 13.20 -0.48
N THR A 73 3.48 13.16 -0.91
CA THR A 73 2.89 14.12 -1.85
C THR A 73 1.61 14.66 -1.24
N PRO A 74 1.64 15.85 -0.63
CA PRO A 74 0.44 16.43 -0.02
C PRO A 74 -0.67 16.57 -1.04
N MET A 75 -1.90 16.21 -0.63
CA MET A 75 -3.10 16.36 -1.45
C MET A 75 -3.02 15.69 -2.83
N ALA A 76 -2.33 14.55 -2.91
CA ALA A 76 -2.19 13.80 -4.16
C ALA A 76 -3.55 13.32 -4.67
N ASP A 77 -3.80 13.56 -5.96
CA ASP A 77 -4.98 13.01 -6.65
C ASP A 77 -4.60 11.65 -7.27
N LEU A 78 -4.91 10.58 -6.54
CA LEU A 78 -4.53 9.22 -6.96
C LEU A 78 -5.20 8.80 -8.26
N GLY A 79 -6.45 9.24 -8.49
CA GLY A 79 -7.16 8.93 -9.72
C GLY A 79 -6.49 9.57 -10.93
N ALA A 80 -6.10 10.84 -10.82
CA ALA A 80 -5.42 11.55 -11.89
C ALA A 80 -4.03 10.97 -12.16
N LEU A 81 -3.30 10.59 -11.11
CA LEU A 81 -1.99 9.97 -11.25
C LEU A 81 -2.09 8.59 -11.91
N ALA A 82 -3.10 7.81 -11.57
CA ALA A 82 -3.35 6.52 -12.22
C ALA A 82 -3.63 6.71 -13.71
N ALA A 83 -4.50 7.65 -14.05
CA ALA A 83 -4.82 7.96 -15.44
C ALA A 83 -3.59 8.46 -16.22
N GLY A 84 -2.63 9.06 -15.54
CA GLY A 84 -1.36 9.52 -16.12
C GLY A 84 -0.30 8.45 -16.28
N GLY A 85 -0.59 7.18 -15.91
CA GLY A 85 0.33 6.07 -16.10
C GLY A 85 0.86 5.41 -14.82
N MET A 86 0.54 5.95 -13.64
CA MET A 86 1.01 5.37 -12.38
C MET A 86 0.38 4.01 -12.10
N ASP A 87 -0.78 3.72 -12.67
CA ASP A 87 -1.41 2.40 -12.58
C ASP A 87 -0.51 1.33 -13.23
N ALA A 88 0.07 1.62 -14.38
CA ALA A 88 1.00 0.71 -15.05
C ALA A 88 2.28 0.50 -14.24
N VAL A 89 2.80 1.56 -13.61
CA VAL A 89 3.98 1.48 -12.76
C VAL A 89 3.68 0.58 -11.54
N THR A 90 2.54 0.77 -10.91
CA THR A 90 2.12 -0.04 -9.76
C THR A 90 1.95 -1.51 -10.15
N ALA A 91 1.27 -1.78 -11.27
CA ALA A 91 1.08 -3.14 -11.77
C ALA A 91 2.43 -3.83 -12.04
N HIS A 92 3.36 -3.11 -12.65
CA HIS A 92 4.71 -3.62 -12.91
C HIS A 92 5.44 -3.95 -11.61
N HIS A 93 5.35 -3.06 -10.62
CA HIS A 93 5.97 -3.27 -9.31
C HIS A 93 5.43 -4.54 -8.65
N ILE A 94 4.10 -4.71 -8.64
CA ILE A 94 3.48 -5.91 -8.10
C ILE A 94 3.97 -7.17 -8.82
N SER A 95 4.08 -7.11 -10.14
CA SER A 95 4.55 -8.25 -10.93
C SER A 95 6.00 -8.63 -10.60
N LEU A 96 6.85 -7.64 -10.33
CA LEU A 96 8.24 -7.88 -9.93
C LEU A 96 8.35 -8.51 -8.54
N VAL A 97 7.51 -8.10 -7.61
CA VAL A 97 7.47 -8.66 -6.25
C VAL A 97 6.88 -10.07 -6.27
N ALA A 98 5.90 -10.30 -7.14
CA ALA A 98 5.20 -11.58 -7.31
C ALA A 98 4.68 -12.15 -5.97
N PRO A 99 3.89 -11.36 -5.20
CA PRO A 99 3.35 -11.85 -3.93
C PRO A 99 2.19 -12.81 -4.15
N GLU A 100 1.91 -13.65 -3.16
CA GLU A 100 0.70 -14.48 -3.18
C GLU A 100 -0.54 -13.65 -2.82
N GLN A 101 -0.37 -12.67 -1.92
CA GLN A 101 -1.44 -11.83 -1.39
C GLN A 101 -1.01 -10.38 -1.38
N LEU A 102 -1.98 -9.48 -1.59
CA LEU A 102 -1.76 -8.04 -1.56
C LEU A 102 -2.73 -7.40 -0.57
N LEU A 103 -2.18 -6.72 0.42
CA LEU A 103 -2.95 -5.96 1.40
C LEU A 103 -2.77 -4.47 1.10
N VAL A 104 -3.87 -3.79 0.77
CA VAL A 104 -3.86 -2.39 0.34
C VAL A 104 -4.48 -1.52 1.42
N PHE A 105 -3.71 -0.56 1.92
CA PHE A 105 -4.20 0.44 2.87
C PHE A 105 -4.48 1.74 2.14
N GLY A 106 -5.74 1.98 1.83
CA GLY A 106 -6.20 3.17 1.13
C GLY A 106 -7.15 2.82 0.00
N THR A 107 -8.44 3.08 0.19
CA THR A 107 -9.45 2.79 -0.82
C THR A 107 -9.23 3.57 -2.12
N GLY A 108 -8.59 4.75 -2.03
CA GLY A 108 -8.24 5.54 -3.22
C GLY A 108 -7.21 4.87 -4.13
N LEU A 109 -6.53 3.82 -3.67
CA LEU A 109 -5.59 3.07 -4.49
C LEU A 109 -6.25 2.12 -5.49
N GLY A 110 -7.59 1.96 -5.44
CA GLY A 110 -8.30 1.14 -6.41
C GLY A 110 -7.99 1.52 -7.85
N ALA A 111 -7.89 2.81 -8.15
CA ALA A 111 -7.54 3.30 -9.47
C ALA A 111 -6.15 2.83 -9.92
N MET A 112 -5.19 2.74 -9.00
CA MET A 112 -3.83 2.25 -9.28
C MET A 112 -3.80 0.75 -9.60
N LEU A 113 -4.86 0.03 -9.20
CA LEU A 113 -4.98 -1.40 -9.44
C LEU A 113 -5.91 -1.71 -10.62
N GLY A 114 -6.31 -0.69 -11.37
CA GLY A 114 -7.19 -0.86 -12.52
C GLY A 114 -8.66 -0.98 -12.17
N GLN A 115 -9.05 -0.67 -10.95
CA GLN A 115 -10.45 -0.71 -10.52
C GLN A 115 -11.14 0.62 -10.81
N GLU A 116 -12.24 0.58 -11.55
CA GLU A 116 -13.01 1.78 -11.92
C GLU A 116 -14.06 2.18 -10.89
N GLN A 117 -14.49 1.25 -10.04
CA GLN A 117 -15.52 1.50 -9.05
C GLN A 117 -15.01 1.19 -7.64
N GLU A 118 -15.57 1.88 -6.65
CA GLU A 118 -15.22 1.66 -5.24
C GLU A 118 -15.83 0.34 -4.73
N GLN A 119 -15.25 -0.76 -5.16
CA GLN A 119 -15.62 -2.07 -4.65
C GLN A 119 -14.39 -2.74 -4.08
N PRO A 120 -14.52 -3.52 -3.00
CA PRO A 120 -13.39 -4.29 -2.50
C PRO A 120 -12.87 -5.23 -3.58
N LEU A 121 -11.61 -5.05 -3.97
CA LEU A 121 -10.96 -5.98 -4.87
C LEU A 121 -10.69 -7.29 -4.13
N ARG A 122 -10.88 -8.40 -4.81
CA ARG A 122 -10.58 -9.72 -4.25
C ARG A 122 -9.41 -10.38 -4.97
N GLU A 123 -9.26 -10.09 -6.25
CA GLU A 123 -8.18 -10.64 -7.07
C GLU A 123 -7.79 -9.65 -8.14
N ILE A 124 -6.51 -9.66 -8.51
CA ILE A 124 -6.02 -8.99 -9.71
C ILE A 124 -5.24 -9.98 -10.55
N ASN A 125 -5.29 -9.80 -11.87
CA ASN A 125 -4.52 -10.63 -12.79
C ASN A 125 -3.12 -10.06 -12.97
N GLN A 126 -2.13 -10.92 -12.81
CA GLN A 126 -0.73 -10.58 -13.04
C GLN A 126 -0.11 -11.62 -13.98
N ALA A 127 1.05 -11.28 -14.56
CA ALA A 127 1.74 -12.19 -15.47
C ALA A 127 2.06 -13.54 -14.83
N ALA A 128 2.30 -13.56 -13.52
CA ALA A 128 2.60 -14.78 -12.77
C ALA A 128 1.33 -15.51 -12.26
N GLY A 129 0.12 -14.99 -12.56
CA GLY A 129 -1.13 -15.56 -12.11
C GLY A 129 -1.99 -14.55 -11.37
N LYS A 130 -2.97 -15.05 -10.61
CA LYS A 130 -3.86 -14.19 -9.84
C LYS A 130 -3.29 -13.89 -8.46
N VAL A 131 -3.37 -12.61 -8.06
CA VAL A 131 -2.99 -12.17 -6.71
C VAL A 131 -4.26 -11.87 -5.94
N ARG A 132 -4.40 -12.42 -4.74
CA ARG A 132 -5.53 -12.15 -3.87
C ARG A 132 -5.34 -10.80 -3.21
N VAL A 133 -6.38 -9.96 -3.22
CA VAL A 133 -6.30 -8.58 -2.74
C VAL A 133 -7.31 -8.33 -1.63
N MET A 134 -6.86 -7.68 -0.56
CA MET A 134 -7.74 -7.12 0.46
C MET A 134 -7.49 -5.61 0.52
N MET A 135 -8.56 -4.82 0.45
CA MET A 135 -8.47 -3.37 0.57
C MET A 135 -9.00 -2.91 1.93
N SER A 136 -8.32 -1.95 2.51
CA SER A 136 -8.65 -1.36 3.79
C SER A 136 -8.59 0.17 3.69
N GLU A 137 -9.13 0.84 4.67
CA GLU A 137 -8.89 2.27 4.89
C GLU A 137 -7.40 2.51 5.13
N THR A 138 -6.96 3.77 5.04
CA THR A 138 -5.56 4.12 5.27
C THR A 138 -5.14 3.80 6.70
N LEU A 139 -3.85 3.61 6.92
CA LEU A 139 -3.31 3.40 8.26
C LEU A 139 -3.61 4.60 9.18
N ASP A 140 -3.56 5.83 8.65
CA ASP A 140 -3.95 7.01 9.42
C ASP A 140 -5.38 6.95 9.91
N ALA A 141 -6.31 6.55 9.05
CA ALA A 141 -7.72 6.42 9.44
C ALA A 141 -7.89 5.36 10.53
N LEU A 142 -7.17 4.26 10.44
CA LEU A 142 -7.20 3.21 11.45
C LEU A 142 -6.65 3.68 12.79
N ILE A 143 -5.62 4.53 12.78
CA ILE A 143 -5.07 5.13 13.99
C ILE A 143 -6.11 6.03 14.68
N GLU A 144 -6.81 6.85 13.90
CA GLU A 144 -7.75 7.84 14.42
C GLU A 144 -9.08 7.25 14.86
N MET A 145 -9.53 6.15 14.25
CA MET A 145 -10.88 5.61 14.47
C MET A 145 -10.83 4.14 14.87
N PRO A 146 -10.94 3.84 16.17
CA PRO A 146 -10.88 2.44 16.64
C PRO A 146 -11.92 1.51 16.00
N ARG A 147 -13.10 2.02 15.64
CA ARG A 147 -14.10 1.21 14.95
C ARG A 147 -13.65 0.69 13.58
N LEU A 148 -12.77 1.44 12.92
CA LEU A 148 -12.20 1.00 11.64
C LEU A 148 -11.21 -0.12 11.84
N LYS A 149 -10.49 -0.15 12.97
CA LYS A 149 -9.63 -1.29 13.32
C LYS A 149 -10.45 -2.56 13.47
N ALA A 150 -11.59 -2.47 14.15
CA ALA A 150 -12.48 -3.62 14.34
C ALA A 150 -13.01 -4.11 12.98
N ARG A 151 -13.38 -3.18 12.08
CA ARG A 151 -13.81 -3.52 10.73
C ARG A 151 -12.69 -4.18 9.93
N PHE A 152 -11.47 -3.67 10.05
CA PHE A 152 -10.29 -4.25 9.41
C PHE A 152 -10.10 -5.71 9.83
N TRP A 153 -10.16 -6.02 11.12
CA TRP A 153 -9.96 -7.37 11.62
C TRP A 153 -11.07 -8.32 11.17
N ARG A 154 -12.32 -7.86 11.12
CA ARG A 154 -13.40 -8.68 10.58
C ARG A 154 -13.18 -9.01 9.12
N ARG A 155 -12.77 -8.01 8.33
CA ARG A 155 -12.47 -8.20 6.90
C ARG A 155 -11.28 -9.13 6.71
N TRP A 156 -10.25 -8.99 7.52
CA TRP A 156 -9.09 -9.87 7.49
C TRP A 156 -9.49 -11.32 7.79
N MET A 157 -10.29 -11.55 8.81
CA MET A 157 -10.73 -12.89 9.18
C MET A 157 -11.54 -13.54 8.06
N GLU A 158 -12.43 -12.79 7.43
CA GLU A 158 -13.19 -13.26 6.26
C GLU A 158 -12.28 -13.59 5.10
N TRP A 159 -11.33 -12.71 4.81
CA TRP A 159 -10.40 -12.87 3.69
C TRP A 159 -9.47 -14.06 3.90
N SER A 160 -8.95 -14.24 5.09
CA SER A 160 -8.06 -15.36 5.40
C SER A 160 -8.79 -16.70 5.41
N ALA A 161 -10.08 -16.72 5.72
CA ALA A 161 -10.89 -17.93 5.67
C ALA A 161 -11.11 -18.45 4.24
N LEU A 162 -10.90 -17.60 3.22
CA LEU A 162 -11.04 -18.00 1.82
C LEU A 162 -9.80 -18.71 1.25
N GLN A 163 -8.78 -18.88 2.05
CA GLN A 163 -7.55 -19.55 1.62
C GLN A 163 -7.69 -21.07 1.56
#